data_5ffd7d2dd4ef9155bbf078e09a1eddb4
#
_entry.id   5ffd7d2dd4ef9155bbf078e09a1eddb4
#
_cell.length_a   1.000
_cell.length_b   1.000
_cell.length_c   1.000
_cell.angle_alpha   90.00
_cell.angle_beta   90.00
_cell.angle_gamma   90.00
#
_symmetry.space_group_name_H-M   'P 1'
#
loop_
_entity.id
_entity.type
_entity.pdbx_description
1 polymer ?
#
loop_
_entity_poly.entity_id
_entity_poly.type
_entity_poly.pdbx_seq_one_letter_code
_entity_poly.pdbx_strand_id
1 'polypeptide(L)'
;TNSKNSLTVAAVLGVSNYTGPESVSTTSFSNYGPTDDGRIKPDIATKGQAVISTESTGDSDYASKSGTSMAAPGITGVVLLLQEHNYNINSSYLKSASVKGLLAHTADECDTNFFGADGPDYKYGWGLVNAERAATCIMNNGVTSLIYEGTLNEGESYELNLEALEGEELIATISWSDPMGEVYNSSVENMRDYREPVLVNDLDLRVSNSTL
;
A
#
# COMPACT_ATOMS: atom_id res chain seq x y z
N THR A 1 9.58 -10.16 -2.16
CA THR A 1 9.94 -10.22 -0.73
C THR A 1 8.82 -10.86 0.06
N ASN A 2 9.15 -11.65 1.08
CA ASN A 2 8.17 -12.34 1.93
C ASN A 2 7.83 -11.53 3.20
N SER A 3 8.22 -10.26 3.25
CA SER A 3 7.97 -9.42 4.42
C SER A 3 6.49 -9.13 4.62
N LYS A 4 5.96 -9.43 5.81
CA LYS A 4 4.55 -9.31 6.16
C LYS A 4 4.14 -7.85 6.38
N ASN A 5 4.93 -7.10 7.13
CA ASN A 5 4.58 -5.76 7.57
C ASN A 5 5.24 -4.61 6.78
N SER A 6 6.31 -4.88 6.03
CA SER A 6 6.95 -3.86 5.20
C SER A 6 6.15 -3.61 3.92
N LEU A 7 6.13 -2.36 3.47
CA LEU A 7 5.67 -2.01 2.13
C LEU A 7 6.66 -2.54 1.09
N THR A 8 6.20 -3.42 0.22
CA THR A 8 6.95 -3.90 -0.94
C THR A 8 6.52 -3.09 -2.16
N VAL A 9 7.49 -2.53 -2.88
CA VAL A 9 7.23 -1.55 -3.92
C VAL A 9 7.53 -2.11 -5.29
N ALA A 10 6.54 -2.08 -6.18
CA ALA A 10 6.71 -2.35 -7.61
C ALA A 10 7.33 -1.16 -8.33
N ALA A 11 8.08 -1.44 -9.38
CA ALA A 11 8.65 -0.43 -10.25
C ALA A 11 7.85 -0.30 -11.55
N VAL A 12 7.38 0.92 -11.83
CA VAL A 12 6.71 1.26 -13.09
C VAL A 12 7.52 2.26 -13.90
N LEU A 13 7.14 2.43 -15.17
CA LEU A 13 7.62 3.52 -16.02
C LEU A 13 7.15 4.87 -15.47
N GLY A 14 7.79 5.95 -15.87
CA GLY A 14 7.31 7.28 -15.49
C GLY A 14 5.93 7.57 -16.08
N VAL A 15 4.98 7.89 -15.23
CA VAL A 15 3.63 8.35 -15.61
C VAL A 15 3.63 9.87 -15.48
N SER A 16 3.57 10.57 -16.61
CA SER A 16 3.54 12.05 -16.63
C SER A 16 2.12 12.61 -16.49
N ASN A 17 1.12 11.83 -16.86
CA ASN A 17 -0.29 12.16 -16.73
C ASN A 17 -1.07 10.85 -16.57
N TYR A 18 -1.69 10.67 -15.42
CA TYR A 18 -2.55 9.52 -15.17
C TYR A 18 -3.93 9.81 -15.76
N THR A 19 -4.36 8.99 -16.70
CA THR A 19 -5.66 9.09 -17.39
C THR A 19 -6.53 7.85 -17.18
N GLY A 20 -6.02 6.86 -16.46
CA GLY A 20 -6.65 5.58 -16.19
C GLY A 20 -5.60 4.47 -16.02
N PRO A 21 -6.02 3.26 -15.66
CA PRO A 21 -5.14 2.13 -15.42
C PRO A 21 -4.17 1.83 -16.57
N GLU A 22 -4.62 2.04 -17.82
CA GLU A 22 -3.85 1.79 -19.04
C GLU A 22 -2.64 2.75 -19.21
N SER A 23 -2.61 3.87 -18.49
CA SER A 23 -1.47 4.81 -18.50
C SER A 23 -0.27 4.32 -17.69
N VAL A 24 -0.46 3.27 -16.88
CA VAL A 24 0.58 2.70 -16.03
C VAL A 24 1.16 1.44 -16.67
N SER A 25 2.48 1.39 -16.79
CA SER A 25 3.18 0.22 -17.31
C SER A 25 4.28 -0.22 -16.35
N THR A 26 4.31 -1.51 -16.04
CA THR A 26 5.37 -2.08 -15.22
C THR A 26 6.69 -2.13 -15.96
N THR A 27 7.78 -2.16 -15.22
CA THR A 27 9.12 -2.43 -15.79
C THR A 27 9.36 -3.93 -15.88
N SER A 28 10.21 -4.35 -16.83
CA SER A 28 10.53 -5.77 -17.02
C SER A 28 11.30 -6.41 -15.86
N PHE A 29 11.85 -5.60 -14.97
CA PHE A 29 12.63 -6.06 -13.82
C PHE A 29 11.84 -6.02 -12.50
N SER A 30 10.60 -5.54 -12.50
CA SER A 30 9.73 -5.58 -11.32
C SER A 30 9.19 -6.99 -11.13
N ASN A 31 9.45 -7.58 -9.97
CA ASN A 31 8.93 -8.91 -9.64
C ASN A 31 7.46 -8.86 -9.26
N TYR A 32 6.76 -9.95 -9.50
CA TYR A 32 5.35 -10.15 -9.20
C TYR A 32 5.18 -11.08 -8.00
N GLY A 33 4.00 -10.98 -7.34
CA GLY A 33 3.50 -11.97 -6.40
C GLY A 33 2.85 -13.17 -7.09
N PRO A 34 2.16 -14.00 -6.33
CA PRO A 34 2.02 -13.94 -4.88
C PRO A 34 3.29 -14.28 -4.11
N THR A 35 3.26 -14.12 -2.78
CA THR A 35 4.22 -14.82 -1.91
C THR A 35 3.88 -16.31 -1.86
N ASP A 36 4.77 -17.14 -1.34
CA ASP A 36 4.57 -18.59 -1.27
C ASP A 36 3.31 -18.96 -0.47
N ASP A 37 2.96 -18.16 0.54
CA ASP A 37 1.76 -18.28 1.36
C ASP A 37 0.53 -17.53 0.78
N GLY A 38 0.59 -17.09 -0.47
CA GLY A 38 -0.55 -16.55 -1.22
C GLY A 38 -0.84 -15.07 -1.00
N ARG A 39 -0.10 -14.35 -0.13
CA ARG A 39 -0.33 -12.91 0.09
C ARG A 39 -0.04 -12.09 -1.16
N ILE A 40 -0.81 -11.03 -1.34
CA ILE A 40 -0.58 -10.05 -2.39
C ILE A 40 0.68 -9.26 -2.08
N LYS A 41 1.63 -9.32 -3.00
CA LYS A 41 2.83 -8.50 -3.08
C LYS A 41 3.15 -8.26 -4.56
N PRO A 42 3.67 -7.07 -4.93
CA PRO A 42 3.99 -5.91 -4.08
C PRO A 42 2.74 -5.31 -3.41
N ASP A 43 2.93 -4.35 -2.49
CA ASP A 43 1.81 -3.62 -1.87
C ASP A 43 1.40 -2.39 -2.69
N ILE A 44 2.38 -1.71 -3.35
CA ILE A 44 2.14 -0.46 -4.05
C ILE A 44 3.18 -0.27 -5.17
N ALA A 45 2.85 0.56 -6.14
CA ALA A 45 3.73 0.85 -7.28
C ALA A 45 4.15 2.34 -7.32
N THR A 46 5.35 2.60 -7.81
CA THR A 46 5.83 3.93 -8.17
C THR A 46 6.93 3.88 -9.22
N LYS A 47 7.32 5.04 -9.76
CA LYS A 47 8.36 5.14 -10.79
C LYS A 47 9.68 4.53 -10.30
N GLY A 48 10.18 3.54 -11.04
CA GLY A 48 11.48 2.90 -10.80
C GLY A 48 12.42 2.91 -12.00
N GLN A 49 12.01 3.48 -13.13
CA GLN A 49 12.82 3.56 -14.33
C GLN A 49 13.31 4.98 -14.58
N ALA A 50 14.59 5.12 -14.96
CA ALA A 50 15.23 6.38 -15.29
C ALA A 50 15.01 7.45 -14.20
N VAL A 51 15.26 7.09 -12.95
CA VAL A 51 15.20 7.99 -11.80
C VAL A 51 16.55 8.68 -11.66
N ILE A 52 16.53 10.01 -11.71
CA ILE A 52 17.74 10.84 -11.53
C ILE A 52 17.91 11.10 -10.04
N SER A 53 19.09 10.81 -9.51
CA SER A 53 19.46 11.08 -8.12
C SER A 53 20.96 11.33 -8.01
N THR A 54 21.41 11.71 -6.82
CA THR A 54 22.83 11.95 -6.52
C THR A 54 23.67 10.69 -6.78
N GLU A 55 24.90 10.88 -7.23
CA GLU A 55 25.89 9.83 -7.49
C GLU A 55 27.14 10.07 -6.63
N SER A 56 27.86 9.00 -6.32
CA SER A 56 29.04 9.05 -5.44
C SER A 56 30.34 9.42 -6.15
N THR A 57 30.31 9.74 -7.43
CA THR A 57 31.51 10.08 -8.23
C THR A 57 32.03 11.47 -7.96
N GLY A 58 31.22 12.38 -7.41
CA GLY A 58 31.61 13.72 -7.00
C GLY A 58 30.49 14.45 -6.24
N ASP A 59 30.81 15.58 -5.63
CA ASP A 59 29.90 16.34 -4.73
C ASP A 59 28.69 16.94 -5.47
N SER A 60 28.75 17.06 -6.79
CA SER A 60 27.68 17.64 -7.62
C SER A 60 27.20 16.67 -8.71
N ASP A 61 27.54 15.40 -8.60
CA ASP A 61 27.24 14.43 -9.65
C ASP A 61 25.83 13.82 -9.48
N TYR A 62 25.17 13.63 -10.58
CA TYR A 62 23.86 12.98 -10.70
C TYR A 62 23.90 11.89 -11.75
N ALA A 63 23.20 10.80 -11.51
CA ALA A 63 23.06 9.73 -12.48
C ALA A 63 21.60 9.28 -12.58
N SER A 64 21.25 8.74 -13.75
CA SER A 64 19.96 8.10 -13.99
C SER A 64 20.10 6.60 -13.75
N LYS A 65 19.33 6.05 -12.82
CA LYS A 65 19.32 4.61 -12.50
C LYS A 65 17.91 4.04 -12.59
N SER A 66 17.83 2.74 -12.79
CA SER A 66 16.55 2.00 -12.86
C SER A 66 16.61 0.78 -11.93
N GLY A 67 15.51 0.49 -11.27
CA GLY A 67 15.37 -0.64 -10.36
C GLY A 67 14.21 -0.43 -9.38
N THR A 68 13.74 -1.49 -8.77
CA THR A 68 12.84 -1.41 -7.60
C THR A 68 13.52 -0.70 -6.43
N SER A 69 14.87 -0.69 -6.38
CA SER A 69 15.67 0.10 -5.46
C SER A 69 15.55 1.61 -5.66
N MET A 70 15.07 2.07 -6.82
CA MET A 70 14.76 3.48 -7.12
C MET A 70 13.29 3.78 -6.85
N ALA A 71 12.42 2.78 -6.97
CA ALA A 71 11.01 2.92 -6.61
C ALA A 71 10.81 3.02 -5.09
N ALA A 72 11.43 2.14 -4.30
CA ALA A 72 11.26 2.10 -2.86
C ALA A 72 11.52 3.45 -2.15
N PRO A 73 12.63 4.18 -2.40
CA PRO A 73 12.84 5.51 -1.81
C PRO A 73 11.84 6.56 -2.28
N GLY A 74 11.22 6.38 -3.45
CA GLY A 74 10.11 7.22 -3.89
C GLY A 74 8.92 7.14 -2.95
N ILE A 75 8.52 5.93 -2.55
CA ILE A 75 7.48 5.74 -1.52
C ILE A 75 7.92 6.28 -0.16
N THR A 76 9.19 6.08 0.21
CA THR A 76 9.73 6.64 1.47
C THR A 76 9.60 8.17 1.49
N GLY A 77 9.89 8.84 0.39
CA GLY A 77 9.72 10.30 0.26
C GLY A 77 8.26 10.72 0.41
N VAL A 78 7.33 10.02 -0.24
CA VAL A 78 5.88 10.26 -0.08
C VAL A 78 5.46 10.09 1.38
N VAL A 79 5.88 9.02 2.05
CA VAL A 79 5.56 8.76 3.45
C VAL A 79 6.08 9.87 4.37
N LEU A 80 7.31 10.35 4.15
CA LEU A 80 7.87 11.46 4.94
C LEU A 80 7.05 12.73 4.78
N LEU A 81 6.65 13.08 3.56
CA LEU A 81 5.81 14.25 3.29
C LEU A 81 4.41 14.11 3.92
N LEU A 82 3.80 12.92 3.86
CA LEU A 82 2.50 12.67 4.50
C LEU A 82 2.59 12.73 6.03
N GLN A 83 3.68 12.24 6.61
CA GLN A 83 3.92 12.33 8.05
C GLN A 83 4.10 13.80 8.50
N GLU A 84 4.87 14.58 7.75
CA GLU A 84 5.02 16.03 8.01
C GLU A 84 3.68 16.74 7.88
N HIS A 85 2.91 16.44 6.81
CA HIS A 85 1.59 17.02 6.59
C HIS A 85 0.62 16.69 7.74
N ASN A 86 0.54 15.42 8.16
CA ASN A 86 -0.28 15.03 9.30
C ASN A 86 0.16 15.70 10.60
N TYR A 87 1.47 15.80 10.84
CA TYR A 87 1.99 16.47 12.03
C TYR A 87 1.61 17.96 12.08
N ASN A 88 1.67 18.65 10.96
CA ASN A 88 1.30 20.06 10.86
C ASN A 88 -0.19 20.31 11.14
N ILE A 89 -1.05 19.34 10.83
CA ILE A 89 -2.51 19.44 11.06
C ILE A 89 -2.88 18.93 12.46
N ASN A 90 -2.38 17.76 12.84
CA ASN A 90 -2.86 17.00 14.00
C ASN A 90 -1.85 16.96 15.17
N SER A 91 -0.66 17.55 15.01
CA SER A 91 0.45 17.52 16.00
C SER A 91 0.85 16.08 16.42
N SER A 92 0.64 15.11 15.55
CA SER A 92 0.94 13.68 15.75
C SER A 92 1.39 13.01 14.47
N TYR A 93 2.11 11.91 14.59
CA TYR A 93 2.45 11.07 13.45
C TYR A 93 1.48 9.91 13.32
N LEU A 94 1.19 9.51 12.06
CA LEU A 94 0.41 8.31 11.77
C LEU A 94 1.19 7.05 12.16
N LYS A 95 0.51 6.04 12.68
CA LYS A 95 1.09 4.71 12.92
C LYS A 95 1.44 4.03 11.61
N SER A 96 2.35 3.05 11.65
CA SER A 96 2.79 2.33 10.46
C SER A 96 1.65 1.62 9.72
N ALA A 97 0.69 1.08 10.45
CA ALA A 97 -0.50 0.46 9.87
C ALA A 97 -1.36 1.50 9.14
N SER A 98 -1.56 2.68 9.73
CA SER A 98 -2.34 3.77 9.14
C SER A 98 -1.70 4.30 7.86
N VAL A 99 -0.36 4.44 7.84
CA VAL A 99 0.38 4.81 6.62
C VAL A 99 0.17 3.79 5.51
N LYS A 100 0.26 2.49 5.82
CA LYS A 100 0.01 1.43 4.83
C LYS A 100 -1.42 1.48 4.31
N GLY A 101 -2.39 1.54 5.24
CA GLY A 101 -3.80 1.64 4.90
C GLY A 101 -4.12 2.86 4.04
N LEU A 102 -3.57 4.03 4.38
CA LEU A 102 -3.76 5.26 3.64
C LEU A 102 -3.22 5.17 2.21
N LEU A 103 -2.00 4.64 2.04
CA LEU A 103 -1.43 4.46 0.70
C LEU A 103 -2.22 3.47 -0.16
N ALA A 104 -2.69 2.36 0.43
CA ALA A 104 -3.55 1.39 -0.25
C ALA A 104 -4.91 1.98 -0.62
N HIS A 105 -5.54 2.71 0.32
CA HIS A 105 -6.84 3.34 0.16
C HIS A 105 -6.87 4.41 -0.94
N THR A 106 -5.76 5.10 -1.16
CA THR A 106 -5.67 6.26 -2.05
C THR A 106 -4.89 5.99 -3.34
N ALA A 107 -4.41 4.78 -3.55
CA ALA A 107 -3.70 4.39 -4.76
C ALA A 107 -4.60 4.55 -6.00
N ASP A 108 -4.00 4.87 -7.13
CA ASP A 108 -4.67 4.85 -8.41
C ASP A 108 -4.56 3.45 -9.03
N GLU A 109 -5.69 2.93 -9.51
CA GLU A 109 -5.76 1.59 -10.11
C GLU A 109 -4.80 1.45 -11.30
N CYS A 110 -4.21 0.27 -11.44
CA CYS A 110 -3.30 -0.07 -12.52
C CYS A 110 -3.72 -1.40 -13.15
N ASP A 111 -4.00 -1.39 -14.46
CA ASP A 111 -4.22 -2.61 -15.27
C ASP A 111 -5.34 -3.53 -14.77
N THR A 112 -6.59 -3.10 -14.96
CA THR A 112 -7.80 -3.91 -14.67
C THR A 112 -7.88 -5.23 -15.45
N ASN A 113 -6.98 -5.46 -16.43
CA ASN A 113 -7.02 -6.64 -17.30
C ASN A 113 -6.26 -7.86 -16.75
N PHE A 114 -5.37 -7.69 -15.77
CA PHE A 114 -4.51 -8.79 -15.33
C PHE A 114 -5.27 -9.91 -14.59
N PHE A 115 -6.36 -9.57 -13.87
CA PHE A 115 -7.28 -10.51 -13.24
C PHE A 115 -8.77 -10.18 -13.49
N GLY A 116 -9.07 -9.17 -14.31
CA GLY A 116 -10.43 -8.85 -14.74
C GLY A 116 -11.33 -8.21 -13.68
N ALA A 117 -10.77 -7.66 -12.62
CA ALA A 117 -11.50 -6.97 -11.57
C ALA A 117 -10.68 -5.82 -11.00
N ASP A 118 -11.37 -4.78 -10.53
CA ASP A 118 -10.80 -3.72 -9.73
C ASP A 118 -10.29 -4.28 -8.39
N GLY A 119 -9.19 -3.74 -7.87
CA GLY A 119 -8.64 -4.11 -6.59
C GLY A 119 -7.20 -4.61 -6.66
N PRO A 120 -6.62 -5.06 -5.54
CA PRO A 120 -5.20 -5.37 -5.49
C PRO A 120 -4.83 -6.59 -6.34
N ASP A 121 -3.72 -6.48 -7.07
CA ASP A 121 -3.17 -7.52 -7.92
C ASP A 121 -1.71 -7.87 -7.55
N TYR A 122 -1.17 -8.93 -8.16
CA TYR A 122 0.20 -9.40 -7.88
C TYR A 122 1.29 -8.62 -8.64
N LYS A 123 0.93 -7.66 -9.47
CA LYS A 123 1.86 -6.90 -10.33
C LYS A 123 2.11 -5.49 -9.81
N TYR A 124 1.05 -4.83 -9.32
CA TYR A 124 1.05 -3.45 -8.85
C TYR A 124 0.65 -3.31 -7.39
N GLY A 125 0.15 -4.36 -6.76
CA GLY A 125 -0.46 -4.31 -5.43
C GLY A 125 -1.77 -3.56 -5.48
N TRP A 126 -1.92 -2.56 -4.62
CA TRP A 126 -3.08 -1.66 -4.57
C TRP A 126 -3.07 -0.57 -5.67
N GLY A 127 -1.99 -0.49 -6.45
CA GLY A 127 -1.89 0.43 -7.57
C GLY A 127 -0.75 1.45 -7.48
N LEU A 128 -0.80 2.49 -8.31
CA LEU A 128 0.16 3.59 -8.35
C LEU A 128 -0.08 4.52 -7.14
N VAL A 129 1.00 4.85 -6.43
CA VAL A 129 0.91 5.79 -5.31
C VAL A 129 0.36 7.13 -5.76
N ASN A 130 -0.65 7.64 -5.04
CA ASN A 130 -1.20 8.98 -5.22
C ASN A 130 -1.03 9.81 -3.94
N ALA A 131 0.03 10.59 -3.88
CA ALA A 131 0.36 11.42 -2.72
C ALA A 131 -0.65 12.55 -2.49
N GLU A 132 -1.26 13.09 -3.55
CA GLU A 132 -2.27 14.14 -3.46
C GLU A 132 -3.56 13.62 -2.82
N ARG A 133 -4.06 12.48 -3.27
CA ARG A 133 -5.25 11.85 -2.66
C ARG A 133 -4.99 11.49 -1.20
N ALA A 134 -3.81 10.96 -0.87
CA ALA A 134 -3.45 10.65 0.50
C ALA A 134 -3.38 11.89 1.39
N ALA A 135 -2.77 12.98 0.91
CA ALA A 135 -2.74 14.26 1.63
C ALA A 135 -4.14 14.87 1.79
N THR A 136 -4.98 14.78 0.76
CA THR A 136 -6.38 15.23 0.80
C THR A 136 -7.19 14.42 1.83
N CYS A 137 -6.97 13.12 1.91
CA CYS A 137 -7.59 12.26 2.92
C CYS A 137 -7.21 12.71 4.36
N ILE A 138 -5.94 13.03 4.60
CA ILE A 138 -5.48 13.57 5.89
C ILE A 138 -6.14 14.93 6.18
N MET A 139 -6.18 15.83 5.20
CA MET A 139 -6.71 17.18 5.35
C MET A 139 -8.22 17.16 5.67
N ASN A 140 -8.96 16.24 5.07
CA ASN A 140 -10.41 16.13 5.22
C ASN A 140 -10.83 15.15 6.32
N ASN A 141 -9.91 14.72 7.18
CA ASN A 141 -10.19 13.79 8.27
C ASN A 141 -11.26 14.36 9.23
N GLY A 142 -12.34 13.61 9.41
CA GLY A 142 -13.51 14.03 10.21
C GLY A 142 -14.55 14.85 9.43
N VAL A 143 -14.37 15.05 8.10
CA VAL A 143 -15.32 15.77 7.24
C VAL A 143 -15.84 14.84 6.13
N THR A 144 -15.02 14.56 5.12
CA THR A 144 -15.36 13.65 4.01
C THR A 144 -14.50 12.38 3.99
N SER A 145 -13.56 12.27 4.91
CA SER A 145 -12.75 11.09 5.16
C SER A 145 -12.65 10.85 6.67
N LEU A 146 -12.29 9.62 7.05
CA LEU A 146 -12.03 9.28 8.44
C LEU A 146 -10.81 8.37 8.53
N ILE A 147 -9.81 8.82 9.29
CA ILE A 147 -8.66 8.02 9.68
C ILE A 147 -8.80 7.72 11.16
N TYR A 148 -9.08 6.46 11.49
CA TYR A 148 -9.21 6.01 12.87
C TYR A 148 -8.07 5.06 13.22
N GLU A 149 -7.42 5.31 14.34
CA GLU A 149 -6.37 4.46 14.90
C GLU A 149 -6.82 3.89 16.24
N GLY A 150 -6.97 2.59 16.31
CA GLY A 150 -7.44 1.89 17.49
C GLY A 150 -6.62 0.65 17.82
N THR A 151 -7.07 -0.06 18.83
CA THR A 151 -6.61 -1.39 19.19
C THR A 151 -7.85 -2.27 19.33
N LEU A 152 -7.80 -3.46 18.77
CA LEU A 152 -8.83 -4.47 18.87
C LEU A 152 -8.23 -5.70 19.55
N ASN A 153 -8.84 -6.18 20.60
CA ASN A 153 -8.44 -7.42 21.28
C ASN A 153 -9.20 -8.62 20.69
N GLU A 154 -8.72 -9.82 20.99
CA GLU A 154 -9.37 -11.05 20.53
C GLU A 154 -10.86 -11.09 20.95
N GLY A 155 -11.73 -11.37 19.99
CA GLY A 155 -13.17 -11.45 20.16
C GLY A 155 -13.89 -10.10 20.28
N GLU A 156 -13.18 -8.97 20.17
CA GLU A 156 -13.80 -7.65 20.14
C GLU A 156 -14.26 -7.27 18.73
N SER A 157 -15.27 -6.41 18.67
CA SER A 157 -15.69 -5.72 17.45
C SER A 157 -15.67 -4.21 17.67
N TYR A 158 -15.42 -3.47 16.60
CA TYR A 158 -15.55 -2.02 16.58
C TYR A 158 -16.60 -1.66 15.55
N GLU A 159 -17.60 -0.90 15.99
CA GLU A 159 -18.68 -0.44 15.12
C GLU A 159 -18.62 1.08 14.97
N LEU A 160 -18.80 1.54 13.76
CA LEU A 160 -18.82 2.95 13.42
C LEU A 160 -20.06 3.25 12.59
N ASN A 161 -20.89 4.17 13.05
CA ASN A 161 -22.02 4.67 12.29
C ASN A 161 -21.55 5.85 11.44
N LEU A 162 -21.76 5.75 10.14
CA LEU A 162 -21.40 6.77 9.16
C LEU A 162 -22.66 7.20 8.40
N GLU A 163 -22.69 8.45 7.99
CA GLU A 163 -23.66 8.97 7.00
C GLU A 163 -22.95 9.02 5.65
N ALA A 164 -23.42 8.24 4.69
CA ALA A 164 -22.96 8.29 3.32
C ALA A 164 -23.86 9.22 2.51
N LEU A 165 -23.29 10.00 1.60
CA LEU A 165 -24.04 10.84 0.68
C LEU A 165 -24.62 9.97 -0.44
N GLU A 166 -25.89 10.23 -0.79
CA GLU A 166 -26.56 9.53 -1.87
C GLU A 166 -25.83 9.75 -3.20
N GLY A 167 -25.51 8.66 -3.89
CA GLY A 167 -24.82 8.70 -5.18
C GLY A 167 -23.30 8.81 -5.11
N GLU A 168 -22.72 8.87 -3.92
CA GLU A 168 -21.26 8.83 -3.74
C GLU A 168 -20.78 7.46 -3.31
N GLU A 169 -19.58 7.08 -3.76
CA GLU A 169 -18.94 5.85 -3.40
C GLU A 169 -18.38 5.92 -1.97
N LEU A 170 -18.68 4.92 -1.16
CA LEU A 170 -18.07 4.73 0.16
C LEU A 170 -16.97 3.68 0.07
N ILE A 171 -15.74 4.11 0.26
CA ILE A 171 -14.58 3.22 0.31
C ILE A 171 -14.15 3.04 1.78
N ALA A 172 -14.02 1.81 2.23
CA ALA A 172 -13.55 1.49 3.58
C ALA A 172 -12.33 0.55 3.51
N THR A 173 -11.31 0.84 4.30
CA THR A 173 -10.06 0.07 4.34
C THR A 173 -9.66 -0.18 5.78
N ILE A 174 -9.29 -1.43 6.10
CA ILE A 174 -8.61 -1.78 7.35
C ILE A 174 -7.16 -2.13 7.09
N SER A 175 -6.30 -1.78 8.01
CA SER A 175 -4.87 -2.11 7.95
C SER A 175 -4.31 -2.31 9.34
N TRP A 176 -3.51 -3.34 9.52
CA TRP A 176 -2.88 -3.63 10.81
C TRP A 176 -1.46 -4.16 10.63
N SER A 177 -0.71 -4.14 11.72
CA SER A 177 0.57 -4.83 11.80
C SER A 177 0.33 -6.19 12.44
N ASP A 178 0.55 -7.24 11.66
CA ASP A 178 0.31 -8.60 12.10
C ASP A 178 1.59 -9.22 12.66
N PRO A 179 1.56 -9.92 13.82
CA PRO A 179 2.73 -10.58 14.35
C PRO A 179 3.32 -11.63 13.42
N MET A 180 4.54 -12.04 13.68
CA MET A 180 5.17 -13.15 12.98
C MET A 180 4.36 -14.43 13.26
N GLY A 181 4.01 -15.15 12.19
CA GLY A 181 3.44 -16.50 12.31
C GLY A 181 4.46 -17.51 12.85
N GLU A 182 4.04 -18.76 13.00
CA GLU A 182 4.93 -19.83 13.46
C GLU A 182 6.14 -19.97 12.54
N VAL A 183 7.31 -20.05 13.15
CA VAL A 183 8.56 -20.32 12.44
C VAL A 183 8.70 -21.82 12.26
N TYR A 184 8.47 -22.31 11.09
CA TYR A 184 8.77 -23.71 10.76
C TYR A 184 10.27 -23.91 10.69
N ASN A 185 10.78 -24.89 11.45
CA ASN A 185 12.20 -25.19 11.54
C ASN A 185 12.68 -25.78 10.21
N SER A 186 13.65 -25.14 9.59
CA SER A 186 14.17 -25.42 8.24
C SER A 186 14.95 -26.74 8.10
N SER A 187 14.83 -27.67 9.04
CA SER A 187 15.45 -28.99 8.96
C SER A 187 14.77 -29.95 7.97
N VAL A 188 13.67 -29.52 7.35
CA VAL A 188 12.97 -30.29 6.31
C VAL A 188 13.32 -29.71 4.95
N GLU A 189 14.02 -30.47 4.13
CA GLU A 189 14.51 -30.11 2.78
C GLU A 189 13.45 -29.63 1.78
N ASN A 190 12.15 -29.63 2.16
CA ASN A 190 11.01 -29.31 1.30
C ASN A 190 10.29 -28.01 1.62
N MET A 191 10.89 -27.09 2.40
CA MET A 191 10.19 -25.85 2.83
C MET A 191 10.33 -24.65 1.88
N ARG A 192 10.75 -24.86 0.64
CA ARG A 192 10.85 -23.75 -0.33
C ARG A 192 9.50 -23.23 -0.83
N ASP A 193 8.43 -24.01 -0.64
CA ASP A 193 7.08 -23.70 -1.13
C ASP A 193 6.02 -23.91 -0.03
N TYR A 194 6.28 -23.38 1.17
CA TYR A 194 5.27 -23.45 2.24
C TYR A 194 4.10 -22.53 1.90
N ARG A 195 2.92 -23.12 1.72
CA ARG A 195 1.71 -22.45 1.20
C ARG A 195 0.63 -22.20 2.25
N GLU A 196 0.88 -22.58 3.50
CA GLU A 196 -0.11 -22.35 4.55
C GLU A 196 -0.14 -20.86 4.93
N PRO A 197 -1.34 -20.28 5.10
CA PRO A 197 -1.47 -18.90 5.54
C PRO A 197 -0.79 -18.65 6.87
N VAL A 198 0.00 -17.58 6.96
CA VAL A 198 0.73 -17.19 8.17
C VAL A 198 0.07 -15.98 8.87
N LEU A 199 -1.20 -15.74 8.59
CA LEU A 199 -1.99 -14.71 9.26
C LEU A 199 -2.21 -15.12 10.74
N VAL A 200 -1.91 -14.21 11.66
CA VAL A 200 -2.10 -14.41 13.12
C VAL A 200 -3.38 -13.75 13.59
N ASN A 201 -3.59 -12.50 13.19
CA ASN A 201 -4.82 -11.76 13.48
C ASN A 201 -5.65 -11.65 12.20
N ASP A 202 -6.79 -12.32 12.17
CA ASP A 202 -7.72 -12.32 11.05
C ASP A 202 -8.84 -11.32 11.33
N LEU A 203 -8.77 -10.16 10.68
CA LEU A 203 -9.73 -9.07 10.87
C LEU A 203 -10.64 -8.95 9.66
N ASP A 204 -11.94 -8.91 9.92
CA ASP A 204 -12.97 -8.67 8.91
C ASP A 204 -13.42 -7.21 8.89
N LEU A 205 -13.64 -6.66 7.69
CA LEU A 205 -14.34 -5.41 7.49
C LEU A 205 -15.71 -5.68 6.85
N ARG A 206 -16.76 -5.14 7.46
CA ARG A 206 -18.13 -5.24 6.92
C ARG A 206 -18.77 -3.87 6.87
N VAL A 207 -19.38 -3.56 5.76
CA VAL A 207 -20.23 -2.38 5.58
C VAL A 207 -21.65 -2.87 5.42
N SER A 208 -22.58 -2.33 6.22
CA SER A 208 -24.01 -2.66 6.15
C SER A 208 -24.85 -1.40 6.15
N ASN A 209 -25.98 -1.46 5.45
CA ASN A 209 -26.99 -0.41 5.50
C ASN A 209 -28.11 -0.85 6.44
N SER A 210 -28.45 -0.01 7.42
CA SER A 210 -29.52 -0.30 8.39
C SER A 210 -30.95 -0.17 7.82
N THR A 211 -31.07 0.20 6.55
CA THR A 211 -32.35 0.47 5.87
C THR A 211 -32.80 -0.66 4.92
N LEU A 212 -32.13 -1.83 4.95
CA LEU A 212 -32.54 -3.02 4.19
C LEU A 212 -32.96 -4.13 5.13
#